data_73cd8ae4b076fbaea91dbec3b8ab2152
#
_entry.id   73cd8ae4b076fbaea91dbec3b8ab2152
#
_cell.length_a   1.000
_cell.length_b   1.000
_cell.length_c   1.000
_cell.angle_alpha   90.00
_cell.angle_beta   90.00
_cell.angle_gamma   90.00
#
_symmetry.space_group_name_H-M   'P 1'
#
loop_
_entity.id
_entity.type
_entity.pdbx_description
1 polymer ?
#
loop_
_entity_poly.entity_id
_entity_poly.type
_entity_poly.pdbx_seq_one_letter_code
_entity_poly.pdbx_strand_id
1 'polypeptide(L)' 'MNKNTRIGLVSISDRASQGTYKDLGIPSLKDWLKKVILNPFEVEERLIPDDKETIKAVLKELVDEKKCDLVLTTGG' A
#
# COMPACT_ATOMS: atom_id res chain seq x y z
N MET A 1 -3.46 -21.35 -14.80
CA MET A 1 -2.31 -20.44 -14.69
C MET A 1 -2.30 -19.77 -13.32
N ASN A 2 -1.21 -19.91 -12.60
CA ASN A 2 -1.13 -19.34 -11.25
C ASN A 2 -0.80 -17.86 -11.33
N LYS A 3 -1.66 -17.08 -10.72
CA LYS A 3 -1.49 -15.64 -10.63
C LYS A 3 -1.01 -15.29 -9.23
N ASN A 4 0.04 -14.49 -9.14
CA ASN A 4 0.50 -14.02 -7.85
C ASN A 4 -0.56 -13.11 -7.22
N THR A 5 -0.72 -13.21 -5.91
CA THR A 5 -1.57 -12.28 -5.17
C THR A 5 -0.97 -10.89 -5.29
N ARG A 6 -1.80 -9.90 -5.59
CA ARG A 6 -1.35 -8.52 -5.67
C ARG A 6 -1.92 -7.72 -4.51
N ILE A 7 -1.05 -7.07 -3.77
CA ILE A 7 -1.39 -6.38 -2.54
C ILE A 7 -1.01 -4.91 -2.66
N GLY A 8 -1.98 -4.02 -2.42
CA GLY A 8 -1.72 -2.59 -2.38
C GLY A 8 -1.39 -2.17 -0.95
N LEU A 9 -0.29 -1.45 -0.77
CA LEU A 9 0.10 -0.90 0.51
C LEU A 9 0.09 0.62 0.41
N VAL A 10 -0.76 1.26 1.19
CA VAL A 10 -0.93 2.71 1.14
C VAL A 10 -0.56 3.31 2.50
N SER A 11 0.46 4.16 2.50
CA SER A 11 0.82 4.92 3.69
C SER A 11 0.23 6.32 3.56
N ILE A 12 -0.58 6.71 4.52
CA ILE A 12 -1.28 8.00 4.51
C ILE A 12 -0.63 8.89 5.57
N SER A 13 0.21 9.82 5.13
CA SER A 13 0.91 10.71 6.04
C SER A 13 1.35 11.98 5.32
N ASP A 14 0.89 13.12 5.80
CA ASP A 14 1.30 14.40 5.23
C ASP A 14 2.81 14.60 5.35
N ARG A 15 3.38 14.29 6.49
CA ARG A 15 4.81 14.51 6.72
C ARG A 15 5.68 13.64 5.84
N ALA A 16 5.37 12.35 5.77
CA ALA A 16 6.17 11.42 4.97
C ALA A 16 6.03 11.71 3.48
N SER A 17 4.83 12.09 3.02
CA SER A 17 4.61 12.42 1.61
C SER A 17 5.32 13.70 1.21
N GLN A 18 5.58 14.60 2.15
CA GLN A 18 6.33 15.83 1.91
C GLN A 18 7.83 15.64 2.10
N GLY A 19 8.25 14.45 2.50
CA GLY A 19 9.66 14.16 2.71
C GLY A 19 10.22 14.69 4.03
N THR A 20 9.38 15.07 4.98
CA THR A 20 9.84 15.63 6.25
C THR A 20 10.31 14.56 7.21
N TYR A 21 9.91 13.31 7.04
CA TYR A 21 10.47 12.21 7.77
C TYR A 21 10.26 10.91 7.01
N LYS A 22 10.99 9.88 7.42
CA LYS A 22 10.97 8.60 6.73
C LYS A 22 9.71 7.81 7.08
N ASP A 23 9.06 7.26 6.05
CA ASP A 23 7.92 6.38 6.25
C ASP A 23 8.39 4.99 6.69
N LEU A 24 7.86 4.50 7.81
CA LEU A 24 8.16 3.17 8.30
C LEU A 24 6.96 2.22 8.21
N GLY A 25 5.79 2.74 7.81
CA GLY A 25 4.59 1.93 7.74
C GLY A 25 4.64 0.86 6.66
N ILE A 26 5.02 1.25 5.44
CA ILE A 26 5.09 0.31 4.32
C ILE A 26 6.13 -0.78 4.56
N PRO A 27 7.38 -0.47 4.98
CA PRO A 27 8.33 -1.53 5.29
C PRO A 27 7.85 -2.49 6.36
N SER A 28 7.19 -2.00 7.39
CA SER A 28 6.65 -2.85 8.45
C SER A 28 5.57 -3.79 7.94
N LEU A 29 4.68 -3.28 7.09
CA LEU A 29 3.64 -4.11 6.48
C LEU A 29 4.23 -5.17 5.56
N LYS A 30 5.25 -4.82 4.80
CA LYS A 30 5.92 -5.79 3.92
C LYS A 30 6.56 -6.92 4.71
N ASP A 31 7.22 -6.59 5.81
CA ASP A 31 7.82 -7.61 6.67
C ASP A 31 6.77 -8.54 7.25
N TRP A 32 5.65 -7.98 7.71
CA TRP A 32 4.56 -8.77 8.26
C TRP A 32 3.97 -9.69 7.19
N LEU A 33 3.76 -9.19 5.98
CA LEU A 33 3.22 -9.98 4.89
C LEU A 33 4.13 -11.17 4.54
N LYS A 34 5.44 -10.96 4.57
CA LYS A 34 6.39 -12.04 4.31
C LYS A 34 6.28 -13.16 5.32
N LYS A 35 5.87 -12.83 6.54
CA LYS A 35 5.72 -13.81 7.61
C LYS A 35 4.41 -14.59 7.52
N VAL A 36 3.32 -13.95 7.06
CA VAL A 36 2.00 -14.55 7.10
C VAL A 36 1.54 -15.14 5.76
N ILE A 37 2.09 -14.65 4.66
CA ILE A 37 1.71 -15.15 3.32
C ILE A 37 2.79 -16.07 2.81
N LEU A 38 2.45 -17.33 2.64
CA LEU A 38 3.41 -18.35 2.18
C LEU A 38 3.55 -18.38 0.65
N ASN A 39 2.51 -17.96 -0.05
CA ASN A 39 2.52 -17.94 -1.51
C ASN A 39 3.19 -16.68 -2.04
N PRO A 40 3.75 -16.72 -3.24
CA PRO A 40 4.31 -15.51 -3.83
C PRO A 40 3.27 -14.41 -3.95
N PHE A 41 3.70 -13.17 -3.74
CA PHE A 41 2.82 -12.02 -3.90
C PHE A 41 3.59 -10.83 -4.44
N GLU A 42 2.85 -9.90 -5.05
CA GLU A 42 3.40 -8.66 -5.57
C GLU A 42 2.83 -7.50 -4.76
N VAL A 43 3.61 -6.44 -4.61
CA VAL A 43 3.22 -5.29 -3.82
C VAL A 43 3.20 -4.03 -4.67
N GLU A 44 2.09 -3.30 -4.61
CA GLU A 44 1.99 -1.95 -5.15
C GLU A 44 2.00 -0.98 -3.97
N GLU A 45 2.97 -0.07 -3.94
CA GLU A 45 3.14 0.85 -2.82
C GLU A 45 2.74 2.26 -3.19
N ARG A 46 2.10 2.93 -2.26
CA ARG A 46 1.75 4.35 -2.42
C ARG A 46 1.99 5.07 -1.10
N LEU A 47 2.63 6.23 -1.19
CA LEU A 47 2.82 7.14 -0.06
C LEU A 47 2.11 8.43 -0.41
N ILE A 48 1.05 8.75 0.31
CA ILE A 48 0.18 9.86 -0.05
C ILE A 48 -0.11 10.75 1.15
N PRO A 49 -0.48 12.02 0.90
CA PRO A 49 -0.92 12.90 1.98
C PRO A 49 -2.29 12.48 2.51
N ASP A 50 -2.62 12.97 3.70
CA ASP A 50 -3.93 12.72 4.32
C ASP A 50 -4.96 13.64 3.69
N ASP A 51 -5.37 13.29 2.47
CA ASP A 51 -6.32 14.06 1.69
C ASP A 51 -7.38 13.11 1.13
N LYS A 52 -8.63 13.40 1.43
CA LYS A 52 -9.74 12.51 1.10
C LYS A 52 -9.81 12.18 -0.38
N GLU A 53 -9.64 13.17 -1.25
CA GLU A 53 -9.72 12.94 -2.70
C GLU A 53 -8.56 12.09 -3.20
N THR A 54 -7.35 12.34 -2.68
CA THR A 54 -6.18 11.56 -3.03
C THR A 54 -6.35 10.11 -2.58
N ILE A 55 -6.85 9.91 -1.36
CA ILE A 55 -7.08 8.58 -0.83
C ILE A 55 -8.06 7.81 -1.71
N LYS A 56 -9.18 8.44 -2.07
CA LYS A 56 -10.17 7.80 -2.95
C LYS A 56 -9.58 7.44 -4.31
N ALA A 57 -8.81 8.36 -4.90
CA ALA A 57 -8.22 8.14 -6.22
C ALA A 57 -7.23 6.99 -6.19
N VAL A 58 -6.40 6.92 -5.16
CA VAL A 58 -5.40 5.85 -5.03
C VAL A 58 -6.05 4.50 -4.80
N LEU A 59 -7.05 4.43 -3.92
CA LEU A 59 -7.75 3.17 -3.68
C LEU A 59 -8.42 2.66 -4.94
N LYS A 60 -9.04 3.55 -5.70
CA LYS A 60 -9.66 3.19 -6.96
C LYS A 60 -8.64 2.70 -7.98
N GLU A 61 -7.50 3.38 -8.07
CA GLU A 61 -6.42 2.97 -8.95
C GLU A 61 -5.95 1.55 -8.64
N LEU A 62 -5.71 1.28 -7.35
CA LEU A 62 -5.18 -0.01 -6.93
C LEU A 62 -6.16 -1.15 -7.22
N VAL A 63 -7.45 -0.90 -7.06
CA VAL A 63 -8.47 -1.92 -7.29
C VAL A 63 -8.78 -2.07 -8.77
N ASP A 64 -9.04 -0.96 -9.45
CA ASP A 64 -9.53 -0.99 -10.84
C ASP A 64 -8.43 -1.16 -11.86
N GLU A 65 -7.28 -0.50 -11.68
CA GLU A 65 -6.22 -0.52 -12.67
C GLU A 65 -5.13 -1.53 -12.35
N LYS A 66 -4.71 -1.60 -11.10
CA LYS A 66 -3.65 -2.53 -10.68
C LYS A 66 -4.20 -3.90 -10.29
N LYS A 67 -5.53 -4.02 -10.16
CA LYS A 67 -6.19 -5.30 -9.86
C LYS A 67 -5.67 -5.93 -8.58
N CYS A 68 -5.49 -5.13 -7.54
CA CYS A 68 -5.05 -5.64 -6.26
C CYS A 68 -6.12 -6.54 -5.65
N ASP A 69 -5.68 -7.67 -5.11
CA ASP A 69 -6.57 -8.60 -4.42
C ASP A 69 -6.85 -8.14 -2.99
N LEU A 70 -5.92 -7.38 -2.42
CA LEU A 70 -6.01 -6.87 -1.06
C LEU A 70 -5.35 -5.50 -1.01
N VAL A 71 -5.95 -4.57 -0.28
CA VAL A 71 -5.35 -3.25 -0.06
C VAL A 71 -5.28 -3.00 1.44
N LEU A 72 -4.09 -2.69 1.92
CA LEU A 72 -3.85 -2.37 3.31
C LEU A 72 -3.43 -0.92 3.42
N THR A 73 -3.95 -0.23 4.43
CA THR A 73 -3.57 1.17 4.67
C THR A 73 -2.92 1.30 6.02
N THR A 74 -1.99 2.23 6.12
CA THR A 74 -1.39 2.62 7.38
C THR A 74 -1.39 4.14 7.43
N GLY A 75 -1.56 4.71 8.61
CA GLY A 75 -1.61 6.14 8.75
C GLY A 75 -1.28 6.55 10.16
N GLY A 76 -0.78 7.78 10.30
CA GLY A 76 -0.40 8.23 11.63
C GLY A 76 -0.95 9.57 11.97
#